data_e7afb17260e8041a308bd6ea5790495b
#
_entry.id   e7afb17260e8041a308bd6ea5790495b
#
_cell.length_a   1.000
_cell.length_b   1.000
_cell.length_c   1.000
_cell.angle_alpha   90.00
_cell.angle_beta   90.00
_cell.angle_gamma   90.00
#
_symmetry.space_group_name_H-M   'P 1'
#
loop_
_entity.id
_entity.type
_entity.pdbx_description
1 polymer ?
#
loop_
_entity_poly.entity_id
_entity_poly.type
_entity_poly.pdbx_seq_one_letter_code
_entity_poly.pdbx_strand_id
1 'polypeptide(L)'
;MSKNILIESIVKKIVNEAVSDKVVKQIHRFLVNKFKDGENDVKDFLLVRDGEEVEITVYFALEEIEDFNHPFSIEAGSEWEEIDVFIEYRPDAFPKHMNELVSELKETVEHEVEHVLQTFFEDKYVPHEDHETNLEYLLSAHEVPAYVKGLVTRARHKKISLNDAMEEWFRENILKFDNPEEDWKIVKSKWMDYAKSARQKNQIKKFK
;
A
#
# COMPACT_ATOMS: atom_id res chain seq x y z
N MET A 1 9.59 5.16 -29.87
CA MET A 1 9.05 5.79 -28.67
C MET A 1 9.56 7.21 -28.60
N SER A 2 8.67 8.21 -28.54
CA SER A 2 9.12 9.59 -28.45
C SER A 2 9.72 9.88 -27.08
N LYS A 3 10.71 10.78 -27.03
CA LYS A 3 11.35 11.22 -25.76
C LYS A 3 10.33 11.69 -24.71
N ASN A 4 9.21 12.27 -25.17
CA ASN A 4 8.14 12.75 -24.29
C ASN A 4 7.44 11.61 -23.53
N ILE A 5 7.12 10.49 -24.20
CA ILE A 5 6.47 9.33 -23.55
C ILE A 5 7.36 8.74 -22.44
N LEU A 6 8.69 8.73 -22.66
CA LEU A 6 9.63 8.24 -21.67
C LEU A 6 9.72 9.19 -20.45
N ILE A 7 9.76 10.49 -20.68
CA ILE A 7 9.81 11.51 -19.63
C ILE A 7 8.50 11.48 -18.82
N GLU A 8 7.35 11.43 -19.47
CA GLU A 8 6.04 11.31 -18.82
C GLU A 8 5.96 10.05 -17.95
N SER A 9 6.41 8.88 -18.46
CA SER A 9 6.41 7.64 -17.68
C SER A 9 7.34 7.68 -16.47
N ILE A 10 8.46 8.41 -16.56
CA ILE A 10 9.41 8.60 -15.46
C ILE A 10 8.84 9.56 -14.41
N VAL A 11 8.24 10.67 -14.84
CA VAL A 11 7.62 11.66 -13.93
C VAL A 11 6.47 11.03 -13.16
N LYS A 12 5.57 10.29 -13.82
CA LYS A 12 4.49 9.54 -13.19
C LYS A 12 4.97 8.56 -12.11
N LYS A 13 6.06 7.85 -12.41
CA LYS A 13 6.65 6.90 -11.49
C LYS A 13 7.26 7.55 -10.25
N ILE A 14 7.86 8.75 -10.43
CA ILE A 14 8.44 9.55 -9.34
C ILE A 14 7.33 10.14 -8.46
N VAL A 15 6.21 10.57 -9.04
CA VAL A 15 5.09 11.17 -8.29
C VAL A 15 4.45 10.13 -7.38
N ASN A 16 4.09 8.94 -7.89
CA ASN A 16 3.45 7.90 -7.08
C ASN A 16 4.39 7.38 -5.96
N GLU A 17 5.69 7.17 -6.24
CA GLU A 17 6.67 6.83 -5.19
C GLU A 17 6.87 7.95 -4.16
N ALA A 18 6.51 9.19 -4.50
CA ALA A 18 6.63 10.34 -3.62
C ALA A 18 5.45 10.52 -2.66
N VAL A 19 4.26 9.97 -2.96
CA VAL A 19 3.09 10.08 -2.08
C VAL A 19 3.30 9.26 -0.82
N SER A 20 3.55 7.96 -0.94
CA SER A 20 3.78 7.09 0.23
C SER A 20 4.96 7.57 1.08
N ASP A 21 6.07 8.02 0.46
CA ASP A 21 7.21 8.57 1.21
C ASP A 21 6.88 9.87 1.95
N LYS A 22 6.05 10.74 1.39
CA LYS A 22 5.62 11.99 2.02
C LYS A 22 4.68 11.72 3.18
N VAL A 23 3.67 10.85 2.99
CA VAL A 23 2.72 10.43 4.03
C VAL A 23 3.47 9.81 5.20
N VAL A 24 4.33 8.84 4.95
CA VAL A 24 5.13 8.18 5.98
C VAL A 24 6.01 9.16 6.76
N LYS A 25 6.65 10.12 6.08
CA LYS A 25 7.46 11.15 6.79
C LYS A 25 6.65 12.02 7.72
N GLN A 26 5.39 12.31 7.38
CA GLN A 26 4.51 13.08 8.25
C GLN A 26 4.11 12.27 9.47
N ILE A 27 3.60 11.05 9.26
CA ILE A 27 3.25 10.13 10.35
C ILE A 27 4.46 9.91 11.29
N HIS A 28 5.64 9.69 10.73
CA HIS A 28 6.87 9.57 11.52
C HIS A 28 7.15 10.80 12.39
N ARG A 29 6.94 12.01 11.85
CA ARG A 29 7.12 13.25 12.64
C ARG A 29 6.15 13.33 13.80
N PHE A 30 4.91 12.92 13.60
CA PHE A 30 3.92 12.84 14.68
C PHE A 30 4.35 11.85 15.75
N LEU A 31 4.70 10.64 15.39
CA LEU A 31 5.14 9.59 16.32
C LEU A 31 6.37 9.99 17.14
N VAL A 32 7.35 10.66 16.51
CA VAL A 32 8.59 11.07 17.18
C VAL A 32 8.41 12.30 18.07
N ASN A 33 7.58 13.25 17.65
CA ASN A 33 7.39 14.51 18.39
C ASN A 33 6.38 14.43 19.52
N LYS A 34 5.84 13.23 19.83
CA LYS A 34 4.77 13.01 20.80
C LYS A 34 3.64 14.03 20.58
N PHE A 35 2.58 13.55 19.98
CA PHE A 35 1.33 14.27 19.83
C PHE A 35 1.20 15.46 20.74
N LYS A 36 1.33 16.66 20.24
CA LYS A 36 1.09 17.81 21.07
C LYS A 36 -0.39 18.16 21.15
N ASP A 37 -1.23 17.80 20.17
CA ASP A 37 -2.58 18.35 20.13
C ASP A 37 -3.68 17.45 19.52
N GLY A 38 -3.47 16.17 19.27
CA GLY A 38 -4.55 15.25 18.80
C GLY A 38 -5.15 15.60 17.43
N GLU A 39 -4.53 16.49 16.67
CA GLU A 39 -5.03 16.91 15.36
C GLU A 39 -4.63 15.91 14.29
N ASN A 40 -5.62 15.46 13.51
CA ASN A 40 -5.41 14.71 12.28
C ASN A 40 -4.86 15.63 11.20
N ASP A 41 -3.69 15.34 10.68
CA ASP A 41 -3.10 16.12 9.60
C ASP A 41 -3.69 15.66 8.26
N VAL A 42 -4.24 16.58 7.52
CA VAL A 42 -4.80 16.37 6.20
C VAL A 42 -3.81 16.88 5.16
N LYS A 43 -3.49 16.08 4.17
CA LYS A 43 -2.58 16.47 3.10
C LYS A 43 -3.14 16.14 1.73
N ASP A 44 -3.02 17.11 0.85
CA ASP A 44 -3.39 16.98 -0.55
C ASP A 44 -2.17 16.58 -1.38
N PHE A 45 -2.36 15.61 -2.25
CA PHE A 45 -1.33 15.10 -3.15
C PHE A 45 -1.89 15.03 -4.57
N LEU A 46 -1.06 15.36 -5.54
CA LEU A 46 -1.40 15.22 -6.95
C LEU A 46 -0.88 13.88 -7.48
N LEU A 47 -1.78 13.03 -7.93
CA LEU A 47 -1.47 11.82 -8.67
C LEU A 47 -1.59 12.09 -10.17
N VAL A 48 -0.67 11.56 -10.95
CA VAL A 48 -0.66 11.71 -12.41
C VAL A 48 -0.56 10.35 -13.07
N ARG A 49 -1.54 10.00 -13.91
CA ARG A 49 -1.53 8.77 -14.71
C ARG A 49 -2.04 9.08 -16.12
N ASP A 50 -1.26 8.67 -17.14
CA ASP A 50 -1.57 8.81 -18.56
C ASP A 50 -1.86 10.25 -19.05
N GLY A 51 -1.33 11.26 -18.37
CA GLY A 51 -1.50 12.69 -18.65
C GLY A 51 -2.71 13.31 -17.96
N GLU A 52 -3.48 12.51 -17.25
CA GLU A 52 -4.58 12.96 -16.40
C GLU A 52 -4.10 13.10 -14.96
N GLU A 53 -4.71 14.02 -14.23
CA GLU A 53 -4.32 14.37 -12.86
C GLU A 53 -5.54 14.18 -11.95
N VAL A 54 -5.31 13.61 -10.77
CA VAL A 54 -6.27 13.57 -9.68
C VAL A 54 -5.61 14.07 -8.40
N GLU A 55 -6.28 14.97 -7.71
CA GLU A 55 -5.86 15.43 -6.39
C GLU A 55 -6.47 14.50 -5.34
N ILE A 56 -5.64 13.93 -4.50
CA ILE A 56 -6.08 13.05 -3.41
C ILE A 56 -5.79 13.70 -2.07
N THR A 57 -6.65 13.44 -1.11
CA THR A 57 -6.49 13.83 0.28
C THR A 57 -6.18 12.60 1.14
N VAL A 58 -5.13 12.68 1.96
CA VAL A 58 -4.80 11.60 2.88
C VAL A 58 -5.04 12.08 4.31
N TYR A 59 -5.96 11.41 4.98
CA TYR A 59 -6.23 11.57 6.39
C TYR A 59 -5.47 10.50 7.17
N PHE A 60 -4.98 10.83 8.36
CA PHE A 60 -4.48 9.81 9.24
C PHE A 60 -4.82 10.10 10.69
N ALA A 61 -5.12 9.06 11.42
CA ALA A 61 -5.36 9.09 12.85
C ALA A 61 -4.38 8.16 13.56
N LEU A 62 -3.97 8.56 14.75
CA LEU A 62 -3.05 7.81 15.59
C LEU A 62 -3.67 7.64 16.96
N GLU A 63 -3.73 6.40 17.43
CA GLU A 63 -4.26 6.07 18.73
C GLU A 63 -3.24 5.30 19.57
N GLU A 64 -2.98 5.81 20.78
CA GLU A 64 -2.12 5.15 21.75
C GLU A 64 -2.90 4.11 22.52
N ILE A 65 -2.44 2.85 22.46
CA ILE A 65 -3.07 1.72 23.13
C ILE A 65 -2.08 1.06 24.12
N GLU A 66 -2.48 0.95 25.40
CA GLU A 66 -1.61 0.36 26.44
C GLU A 66 -1.61 -1.18 26.41
N ASP A 67 -2.77 -1.80 26.16
CA ASP A 67 -2.98 -3.26 26.27
C ASP A 67 -3.07 -3.96 24.90
N PHE A 68 -2.11 -3.75 24.03
CA PHE A 68 -2.08 -4.35 22.72
C PHE A 68 -0.96 -5.38 22.60
N ASN A 69 -1.27 -6.58 22.11
CA ASN A 69 -0.31 -7.68 21.98
C ASN A 69 0.76 -7.44 20.90
N HIS A 70 0.49 -6.52 19.96
CA HIS A 70 1.41 -6.15 18.89
C HIS A 70 1.98 -4.75 19.14
N PRO A 71 3.14 -4.40 18.56
CA PRO A 71 3.73 -3.07 18.72
C PRO A 71 2.90 -1.96 18.07
N PHE A 72 2.18 -2.28 17.02
CA PHE A 72 1.26 -1.40 16.28
C PHE A 72 0.31 -2.22 15.39
N SER A 73 -0.78 -1.59 14.93
CA SER A 73 -1.59 -2.03 13.80
C SER A 73 -1.81 -0.87 12.83
N ILE A 74 -2.08 -1.18 11.58
CA ILE A 74 -2.40 -0.22 10.54
C ILE A 74 -3.63 -0.70 9.81
N GLU A 75 -4.65 0.15 9.78
CA GLU A 75 -5.82 -0.02 8.93
C GLU A 75 -5.88 1.15 7.96
N ALA A 76 -6.25 0.90 6.73
CA ALA A 76 -6.46 1.94 5.75
C ALA A 76 -7.59 1.56 4.79
N GLY A 77 -8.15 2.57 4.15
CA GLY A 77 -9.15 2.42 3.11
C GLY A 77 -9.14 3.64 2.21
N SER A 78 -9.66 3.47 1.01
CA SER A 78 -9.80 4.56 0.05
C SER A 78 -11.22 4.64 -0.46
N GLU A 79 -11.74 5.86 -0.54
CA GLU A 79 -13.01 6.17 -1.14
C GLU A 79 -12.86 7.41 -2.01
N TRP A 80 -13.11 7.27 -3.34
CA TRP A 80 -12.92 8.34 -4.32
C TRP A 80 -11.50 8.93 -4.26
N GLU A 81 -11.37 10.22 -3.93
CA GLU A 81 -10.11 10.97 -3.80
C GLU A 81 -9.50 10.94 -2.40
N GLU A 82 -10.10 10.19 -1.47
CA GLU A 82 -9.71 10.19 -0.07
C GLU A 82 -9.06 8.86 0.31
N ILE A 83 -8.01 8.94 1.12
CA ILE A 83 -7.35 7.78 1.73
C ILE A 83 -7.31 8.02 3.23
N ASP A 84 -7.96 7.13 3.98
CA ASP A 84 -7.91 7.12 5.43
C ASP A 84 -6.87 6.11 5.92
N VAL A 85 -6.01 6.54 6.85
CA VAL A 85 -5.01 5.68 7.51
C VAL A 85 -5.17 5.79 9.01
N PHE A 86 -5.51 4.69 9.66
CA PHE A 86 -5.63 4.59 11.10
C PHE A 86 -4.49 3.74 11.67
N ILE A 87 -3.80 4.25 12.69
CA ILE A 87 -2.65 3.58 13.30
C ILE A 87 -2.87 3.51 14.82
N GLU A 88 -3.02 2.31 15.32
CA GLU A 88 -2.93 2.02 16.74
C GLU A 88 -1.48 1.67 17.09
N TYR A 89 -0.97 2.17 18.19
CA TYR A 89 0.43 1.91 18.54
C TYR A 89 0.69 1.92 20.04
N ARG A 90 1.71 1.19 20.42
CA ARG A 90 2.24 1.22 21.80
C ARG A 90 3.45 2.14 21.86
N PRO A 91 3.46 3.17 22.72
CA PRO A 91 4.59 4.10 22.83
C PRO A 91 5.90 3.44 23.22
N ASP A 92 5.83 2.39 24.08
CA ASP A 92 6.99 1.65 24.54
C ASP A 92 7.65 0.78 23.43
N ALA A 93 6.92 0.51 22.34
CA ALA A 93 7.42 -0.24 21.20
C ALA A 93 8.37 0.57 20.31
N PHE A 94 8.34 1.89 20.39
CA PHE A 94 9.20 2.76 19.59
C PHE A 94 10.39 3.28 20.41
N PRO A 95 11.57 3.44 19.77
CA PRO A 95 11.86 3.37 18.33
C PRO A 95 12.13 1.96 17.78
N LYS A 96 12.07 0.90 18.57
CA LYS A 96 12.49 -0.46 18.18
C LYS A 96 11.77 -0.95 16.90
N HIS A 97 10.46 -0.74 16.81
CA HIS A 97 9.61 -1.20 15.70
C HIS A 97 9.35 -0.14 14.62
N MET A 98 10.06 1.00 14.66
CA MET A 98 9.82 2.09 13.71
C MET A 98 10.06 1.68 12.25
N ASN A 99 11.08 0.86 11.97
CA ASN A 99 11.37 0.42 10.60
C ASN A 99 10.28 -0.53 10.05
N GLU A 100 9.69 -1.34 10.92
CA GLU A 100 8.57 -2.23 10.58
C GLU A 100 7.34 -1.39 10.27
N LEU A 101 6.97 -0.46 11.14
CA LEU A 101 5.88 0.49 10.92
C LEU A 101 6.04 1.25 9.60
N VAL A 102 7.22 1.82 9.34
CA VAL A 102 7.48 2.56 8.08
C VAL A 102 7.34 1.66 6.85
N SER A 103 7.77 0.40 6.94
CA SER A 103 7.64 -0.55 5.84
C SER A 103 6.19 -0.89 5.54
N GLU A 104 5.41 -1.14 6.58
CA GLU A 104 4.00 -1.50 6.49
C GLU A 104 3.15 -0.31 6.03
N LEU A 105 3.39 0.88 6.59
CA LEU A 105 2.75 2.11 6.12
C LEU A 105 2.98 2.37 4.63
N LYS A 106 4.20 2.17 4.13
CA LYS A 106 4.48 2.35 2.69
C LYS A 106 3.74 1.34 1.82
N GLU A 107 3.67 0.11 2.28
CA GLU A 107 2.91 -0.95 1.62
C GLU A 107 1.43 -0.58 1.55
N THR A 108 0.84 -0.25 2.70
CA THR A 108 -0.58 0.07 2.86
C THR A 108 -0.96 1.31 2.05
N VAL A 109 -0.22 2.42 2.19
CA VAL A 109 -0.52 3.64 1.41
C VAL A 109 -0.39 3.41 -0.10
N GLU A 110 0.59 2.63 -0.55
CA GLU A 110 0.73 2.33 -1.99
C GLU A 110 -0.40 1.43 -2.50
N HIS A 111 -0.94 0.55 -1.65
CA HIS A 111 -2.11 -0.26 -1.92
C HIS A 111 -3.33 0.65 -2.15
N GLU A 112 -3.62 1.57 -1.24
CA GLU A 112 -4.76 2.48 -1.34
C GLU A 112 -4.63 3.46 -2.51
N VAL A 113 -3.43 3.99 -2.77
CA VAL A 113 -3.15 4.80 -3.97
C VAL A 113 -3.50 4.05 -5.26
N GLU A 114 -3.27 2.74 -5.32
CA GLU A 114 -3.65 1.97 -6.49
C GLU A 114 -5.16 1.88 -6.66
N HIS A 115 -5.93 1.72 -5.58
CA HIS A 115 -7.40 1.75 -5.64
C HIS A 115 -7.92 3.07 -6.16
N VAL A 116 -7.41 4.20 -5.67
CA VAL A 116 -7.73 5.52 -6.21
C VAL A 116 -7.41 5.60 -7.71
N LEU A 117 -6.22 5.13 -8.13
CA LEU A 117 -5.83 5.14 -9.53
C LEU A 117 -6.71 4.25 -10.41
N GLN A 118 -7.20 3.13 -9.90
CA GLN A 118 -8.14 2.26 -10.61
C GLN A 118 -9.50 2.93 -10.77
N THR A 119 -9.99 3.58 -9.73
CA THR A 119 -11.28 4.30 -9.75
C THR A 119 -11.29 5.40 -10.80
N PHE A 120 -10.22 6.23 -10.85
CA PHE A 120 -10.20 7.41 -11.74
C PHE A 120 -9.74 7.13 -13.17
N PHE A 121 -8.87 6.15 -13.38
CA PHE A 121 -8.20 6.00 -14.68
C PHE A 121 -8.51 4.69 -15.40
N GLU A 122 -9.24 3.77 -14.79
CA GLU A 122 -9.52 2.48 -15.42
C GLU A 122 -11.02 2.24 -15.70
N ASP A 123 -11.90 3.23 -15.43
CA ASP A 123 -13.38 3.10 -15.45
C ASP A 123 -13.88 1.84 -14.69
N LYS A 124 -13.07 1.39 -13.77
CA LYS A 124 -13.33 0.18 -12.97
C LYS A 124 -13.67 0.55 -11.55
N TYR A 125 -14.61 1.46 -11.37
CA TYR A 125 -15.28 1.49 -10.08
C TYR A 125 -16.03 0.15 -9.95
N VAL A 126 -15.39 -0.78 -9.30
CA VAL A 126 -16.06 -1.98 -8.81
C VAL A 126 -16.53 -1.61 -7.41
N PRO A 127 -17.86 -1.43 -7.19
CA PRO A 127 -18.38 -1.35 -5.83
C PRO A 127 -17.80 -2.53 -5.05
N HIS A 128 -17.58 -2.37 -3.76
CA HIS A 128 -17.18 -3.48 -2.90
C HIS A 128 -18.00 -4.69 -3.29
N GLU A 129 -17.42 -5.57 -4.11
CA GLU A 129 -18.05 -6.85 -4.41
C GLU A 129 -18.10 -7.58 -3.08
N ASP A 130 -19.31 -8.03 -2.69
CA ASP A 130 -19.48 -8.92 -1.55
C ASP A 130 -18.76 -10.24 -1.88
N HIS A 131 -17.48 -10.33 -1.52
CA HIS A 131 -16.72 -11.56 -1.67
C HIS A 131 -17.18 -12.56 -0.60
N GLU A 132 -17.55 -13.75 -1.01
CA GLU A 132 -17.97 -14.80 -0.07
C GLU A 132 -16.80 -15.31 0.78
N THR A 133 -15.57 -15.20 0.26
CA THR A 133 -14.35 -15.69 0.91
C THR A 133 -13.18 -14.70 0.79
N ASN A 134 -12.25 -14.78 1.74
CA ASN A 134 -10.99 -14.03 1.65
C ASN A 134 -10.18 -14.40 0.40
N LEU A 135 -10.26 -15.66 -0.04
CA LEU A 135 -9.57 -16.10 -1.25
C LEU A 135 -10.09 -15.35 -2.49
N GLU A 136 -11.41 -15.23 -2.65
CA GLU A 136 -12.02 -14.48 -3.76
C GLU A 136 -11.61 -13.01 -3.73
N TYR A 137 -11.64 -12.39 -2.54
CA TYR A 137 -11.17 -11.03 -2.34
C TYR A 137 -9.73 -10.84 -2.83
N LEU A 138 -8.78 -11.67 -2.35
CA LEU A 138 -7.36 -11.59 -2.71
C LEU A 138 -7.05 -11.90 -4.19
N LEU A 139 -7.99 -12.55 -4.89
CA LEU A 139 -7.88 -12.88 -6.31
C LEU A 139 -8.66 -11.93 -7.22
N SER A 140 -9.38 -10.98 -6.67
CA SER A 140 -10.19 -10.05 -7.43
C SER A 140 -9.35 -9.16 -8.37
N ALA A 141 -9.99 -8.64 -9.41
CA ALA A 141 -9.25 -7.91 -10.45
C ALA A 141 -8.69 -6.56 -9.98
N HIS A 142 -9.26 -5.97 -8.93
CA HIS A 142 -8.81 -4.71 -8.35
C HIS A 142 -7.80 -4.92 -7.21
N GLU A 143 -7.94 -5.98 -6.42
CA GLU A 143 -7.05 -6.25 -5.29
C GLU A 143 -5.68 -6.77 -5.72
N VAL A 144 -5.61 -7.64 -6.73
CA VAL A 144 -4.34 -8.19 -7.22
C VAL A 144 -3.32 -7.09 -7.58
N PRO A 145 -3.67 -6.03 -8.33
CA PRO A 145 -2.76 -4.91 -8.59
C PRO A 145 -2.33 -4.18 -7.33
N ALA A 146 -3.26 -3.89 -6.41
CA ALA A 146 -3.04 -3.14 -5.19
C ALA A 146 -2.08 -3.88 -4.26
N TYR A 147 -2.35 -5.15 -3.93
CA TYR A 147 -1.44 -5.98 -3.14
C TYR A 147 -0.05 -6.10 -3.76
N VAL A 148 0.04 -6.38 -5.06
CA VAL A 148 1.35 -6.53 -5.70
C VAL A 148 2.14 -5.23 -5.67
N LYS A 149 1.51 -4.06 -5.83
CA LYS A 149 2.21 -2.77 -5.74
C LYS A 149 2.66 -2.45 -4.32
N GLY A 150 1.80 -2.65 -3.33
CA GLY A 150 2.17 -2.54 -1.93
C GLY A 150 3.38 -3.41 -1.59
N LEU A 151 3.32 -4.71 -1.92
CA LEU A 151 4.41 -5.67 -1.67
C LEU A 151 5.70 -5.33 -2.43
N VAL A 152 5.61 -4.78 -3.63
CA VAL A 152 6.78 -4.25 -4.36
C VAL A 152 7.42 -3.11 -3.58
N THR A 153 6.63 -2.23 -2.97
CA THR A 153 7.12 -1.11 -2.17
C THR A 153 7.75 -1.60 -0.87
N ARG A 154 7.11 -2.55 -0.16
CA ARG A 154 7.69 -3.24 1.00
C ARG A 154 9.03 -3.93 0.67
N ALA A 155 9.07 -4.71 -0.42
CA ALA A 155 10.27 -5.41 -0.85
C ALA A 155 11.45 -4.46 -1.12
N ARG A 156 11.18 -3.29 -1.74
CA ARG A 156 12.19 -2.26 -1.96
C ARG A 156 12.69 -1.63 -0.66
N HIS A 157 11.78 -1.31 0.24
CA HIS A 157 12.12 -0.72 1.52
C HIS A 157 12.97 -1.67 2.37
N LYS A 158 12.57 -2.93 2.46
CA LYS A 158 13.30 -3.98 3.20
C LYS A 158 14.54 -4.52 2.46
N LYS A 159 14.72 -4.18 1.18
CA LYS A 159 15.79 -4.70 0.30
C LYS A 159 15.77 -6.23 0.15
N ILE A 160 14.59 -6.81 0.08
CA ILE A 160 14.33 -8.23 -0.13
C ILE A 160 13.71 -8.48 -1.50
N SER A 161 13.59 -9.74 -1.92
CA SER A 161 12.89 -10.06 -3.15
C SER A 161 11.37 -9.90 -3.00
N LEU A 162 10.64 -9.70 -4.12
CA LEU A 162 9.17 -9.68 -4.07
C LEU A 162 8.62 -11.02 -3.54
N ASN A 163 9.26 -12.13 -3.90
CA ASN A 163 8.86 -13.43 -3.39
C ASN A 163 8.98 -13.51 -1.86
N ASP A 164 10.07 -12.98 -1.29
CA ASP A 164 10.27 -12.98 0.15
C ASP A 164 9.26 -12.04 0.85
N ALA A 165 8.95 -10.88 0.25
CA ALA A 165 7.92 -9.99 0.77
C ALA A 165 6.53 -10.65 0.76
N MET A 166 6.18 -11.42 -0.29
CA MET A 166 4.95 -12.20 -0.35
C MET A 166 4.91 -13.29 0.72
N GLU A 167 6.03 -13.99 0.96
CA GLU A 167 6.10 -15.01 2.01
C GLU A 167 6.02 -14.42 3.42
N GLU A 168 6.59 -13.24 3.65
CA GLU A 168 6.44 -12.52 4.91
C GLU A 168 4.97 -12.13 5.12
N TRP A 169 4.34 -11.51 4.12
CA TRP A 169 2.94 -11.11 4.17
C TRP A 169 2.02 -12.30 4.46
N PHE A 170 2.23 -13.44 3.80
CA PHE A 170 1.45 -14.64 4.04
C PHE A 170 1.55 -15.12 5.49
N ARG A 171 2.76 -15.17 6.05
CA ARG A 171 2.97 -15.56 7.46
C ARG A 171 2.26 -14.64 8.45
N GLU A 172 2.24 -13.35 8.16
CA GLU A 172 1.54 -12.34 8.97
C GLU A 172 0.01 -12.46 8.85
N ASN A 173 -0.49 -12.99 7.73
CA ASN A 173 -1.92 -13.07 7.41
C ASN A 173 -2.46 -14.51 7.33
N ILE A 174 -1.73 -15.50 7.81
CA ILE A 174 -2.08 -16.93 7.66
C ILE A 174 -3.48 -17.28 8.19
N LEU A 175 -3.94 -16.58 9.23
CA LEU A 175 -5.25 -16.78 9.83
C LEU A 175 -6.41 -16.27 8.97
N LYS A 176 -6.15 -15.53 7.91
CA LYS A 176 -7.16 -15.07 6.95
C LYS A 176 -7.55 -16.15 5.93
N PHE A 177 -6.87 -17.29 5.91
CA PHE A 177 -7.09 -18.36 4.94
C PHE A 177 -7.79 -19.57 5.57
N ASP A 178 -8.78 -20.11 4.88
CA ASP A 178 -9.47 -21.33 5.29
C ASP A 178 -8.58 -22.56 5.08
N ASN A 179 -7.86 -22.61 3.96
CA ASN A 179 -6.91 -23.66 3.60
C ASN A 179 -5.54 -23.02 3.29
N PRO A 180 -4.77 -22.61 4.31
CA PRO A 180 -3.60 -21.71 4.13
C PRO A 180 -2.62 -22.15 3.06
N GLU A 181 -2.25 -23.44 3.01
CA GLU A 181 -1.25 -23.91 2.05
C GLU A 181 -1.75 -23.97 0.60
N GLU A 182 -3.02 -24.32 0.39
CA GLU A 182 -3.61 -24.43 -0.94
C GLU A 182 -3.99 -23.06 -1.47
N ASP A 183 -4.69 -22.28 -0.67
CA ASP A 183 -5.13 -20.93 -1.00
C ASP A 183 -3.92 -20.03 -1.31
N TRP A 184 -2.86 -20.13 -0.50
CA TRP A 184 -1.65 -19.35 -0.74
C TRP A 184 -0.96 -19.69 -2.07
N LYS A 185 -0.92 -20.95 -2.46
CA LYS A 185 -0.37 -21.32 -3.77
C LYS A 185 -1.11 -20.64 -4.91
N ILE A 186 -2.45 -20.56 -4.82
CA ILE A 186 -3.29 -19.92 -5.82
C ILE A 186 -3.05 -18.42 -5.84
N VAL A 187 -3.15 -17.75 -4.67
CA VAL A 187 -2.94 -16.30 -4.52
C VAL A 187 -1.55 -15.92 -5.02
N LYS A 188 -0.51 -16.58 -4.54
CA LYS A 188 0.88 -16.31 -4.91
C LYS A 188 1.12 -16.46 -6.41
N SER A 189 0.56 -17.51 -7.03
CA SER A 189 0.68 -17.71 -8.48
C SER A 189 0.07 -16.53 -9.24
N LYS A 190 -1.15 -16.12 -8.88
CA LYS A 190 -1.86 -15.01 -9.49
C LYS A 190 -1.09 -13.69 -9.36
N TRP A 191 -0.62 -13.38 -8.15
CA TRP A 191 0.15 -12.16 -7.87
C TRP A 191 1.49 -12.12 -8.62
N MET A 192 2.20 -13.26 -8.69
CA MET A 192 3.45 -13.36 -9.44
C MET A 192 3.25 -13.21 -10.96
N ASP A 193 2.15 -13.72 -11.50
CA ASP A 193 1.83 -13.58 -12.92
C ASP A 193 1.46 -12.12 -13.26
N TYR A 194 0.70 -11.46 -12.40
CA TYR A 194 0.47 -10.02 -12.51
C TYR A 194 1.78 -9.24 -12.46
N ALA A 195 2.65 -9.51 -11.48
CA ALA A 195 3.94 -8.83 -11.34
C ALA A 195 4.83 -8.99 -12.58
N LYS A 196 4.86 -10.18 -13.20
CA LYS A 196 5.58 -10.43 -14.46
C LYS A 196 4.99 -9.60 -15.62
N SER A 197 3.67 -9.62 -15.77
CA SER A 197 2.96 -8.84 -16.79
C SER A 197 3.18 -7.34 -16.63
N ALA A 198 3.03 -6.83 -15.42
CA ALA A 198 3.23 -5.42 -15.09
C ALA A 198 4.69 -4.96 -15.34
N ARG A 199 5.68 -5.83 -15.10
CA ARG A 199 7.09 -5.57 -15.48
C ARG A 199 7.29 -5.47 -16.98
N GLN A 200 6.66 -6.33 -17.75
CA GLN A 200 6.75 -6.30 -19.23
C GLN A 200 6.14 -5.00 -19.77
N LYS A 201 5.08 -4.52 -19.16
CA LYS A 201 4.42 -3.26 -19.50
C LYS A 201 5.10 -2.01 -18.90
N ASN A 202 6.26 -2.17 -18.22
CA ASN A 202 6.96 -1.10 -17.47
C ASN A 202 6.13 -0.44 -16.35
N GLN A 203 5.08 -1.10 -15.89
CA GLN A 203 4.23 -0.63 -14.79
C GLN A 203 4.89 -0.82 -13.40
N ILE A 204 5.86 -1.73 -13.31
CA ILE A 204 6.65 -2.00 -12.09
C ILE A 204 8.14 -1.96 -12.43
N LYS A 205 8.95 -1.27 -11.62
CA LYS A 205 10.42 -1.24 -11.80
C LYS A 205 11.03 -2.63 -11.66
N LYS A 206 12.07 -2.92 -12.45
CA LYS A 206 12.83 -4.17 -12.30
C LYS A 206 13.50 -4.20 -10.93
N PHE A 207 13.26 -5.26 -10.19
CA PHE A 207 14.11 -5.64 -9.06
C PHE A 207 15.41 -6.21 -9.60
N LYS A 208 16.52 -5.80 -9.02
CA LYS A 208 17.80 -6.46 -9.21
C LYS A 208 17.94 -7.62 -8.25
#